data_d75c4153908c744b4fa487960e8a5875
#
_entry.id   d75c4153908c744b4fa487960e8a5875
#
_cell.length_a   1.000
_cell.length_b   1.000
_cell.length_c   1.000
_cell.angle_alpha   90.00
_cell.angle_beta   90.00
_cell.angle_gamma   90.00
#
_symmetry.space_group_name_H-M   'P 1'
#
loop_
_entity.id
_entity.type
_entity.pdbx_description
1 polymer ?
#
loop_
_entity_poly.entity_id
_entity_poly.type
_entity_poly.pdbx_seq_one_letter_code
_entity_poly.pdbx_strand_id
1 'polypeptide(L)' 'MDKEKIDRINELGRLSKTRELTEDERAEQKALREEYLAYVRSQLRENKEAGK' A
#
# COMPACT_ATOMS: atom_id res chain seq x y z
N MET A 1 -6.44 3.56 -7.01
CA MET A 1 -5.11 3.97 -6.56
C MET A 1 -4.16 4.00 -7.75
N ASP A 2 -3.26 4.94 -7.77
CA ASP A 2 -2.37 5.09 -8.91
C ASP A 2 -1.40 3.93 -8.99
N LYS A 3 -1.10 3.55 -10.23
CA LYS A 3 -0.14 2.49 -10.44
C LYS A 3 1.23 2.88 -9.89
N GLU A 4 1.59 4.15 -10.01
CA GLU A 4 2.87 4.61 -9.50
C GLU A 4 2.99 4.39 -8.00
N LYS A 5 1.91 4.64 -7.29
CA LYS A 5 1.94 4.43 -5.84
C LYS A 5 2.05 2.96 -5.50
N ILE A 6 1.36 2.11 -6.24
CA ILE A 6 1.45 0.68 -6.01
C ILE A 6 2.86 0.19 -6.30
N ASP A 7 3.45 0.68 -7.39
CA ASP A 7 4.82 0.31 -7.72
C ASP A 7 5.78 0.75 -6.61
N ARG A 8 5.56 1.95 -6.06
CA ARG A 8 6.41 2.44 -4.98
C ARG A 8 6.27 1.59 -3.73
N ILE A 9 5.05 1.18 -3.42
CA ILE A 9 4.84 0.30 -2.26
C ILE A 9 5.61 -1.00 -2.44
N ASN A 10 5.52 -1.58 -3.62
CA ASN A 10 6.23 -2.82 -3.91
C ASN A 10 7.73 -2.63 -3.83
N GLU A 11 8.21 -1.49 -4.31
CA GLU A 11 9.62 -1.21 -4.27
C GLU A 11 10.12 -1.09 -2.84
N LEU A 12 9.38 -0.34 -2.02
CA LEU A 12 9.76 -0.18 -0.63
C LEU A 12 9.73 -1.50 0.11
N GLY A 13 8.74 -2.32 -0.20
CA GLY A 13 8.68 -3.64 0.42
C GLY A 13 9.89 -4.50 0.06
N ARG A 14 10.32 -4.43 -1.18
CA ARG A 14 11.50 -5.16 -1.60
C ARG A 14 12.75 -4.64 -0.93
N LEU A 15 12.87 -3.31 -0.86
CA LEU A 15 14.03 -2.71 -0.24
C LEU A 15 14.14 -3.10 1.22
N SER A 16 13.02 -3.21 1.92
CA SER A 16 13.05 -3.55 3.33
C SER A 16 13.59 -4.95 3.56
N LYS A 17 13.56 -5.79 2.54
CA LYS A 17 14.10 -7.14 2.67
C LYS A 17 15.61 -7.17 2.43
N THR A 18 16.14 -6.18 1.74
CA THR A 18 17.58 -6.14 1.44
C THR A 18 18.33 -5.26 2.41
N ARG A 19 17.67 -4.30 3.01
CA ARG A 19 18.29 -3.39 3.98
C ARG A 19 17.19 -2.74 4.77
N GLU A 20 17.58 -2.10 5.86
CA GLU A 20 16.60 -1.36 6.64
C GLU A 20 16.24 -0.07 5.90
N LEU A 21 14.98 0.28 5.99
CA LEU A 21 14.52 1.51 5.39
C LEU A 21 14.92 2.70 6.24
N THR A 22 15.21 3.81 5.58
CA THR A 22 15.44 5.05 6.28
C THR A 22 14.14 5.54 6.91
N GLU A 23 14.26 6.54 7.78
CA GLU A 23 13.06 7.10 8.39
C GLU A 23 12.11 7.67 7.35
N ASP A 24 12.66 8.34 6.35
CA ASP A 24 11.84 8.89 5.28
C ASP A 24 11.15 7.79 4.52
N GLU A 25 11.87 6.72 4.24
CA GLU A 25 11.28 5.60 3.51
C GLU A 25 10.21 4.91 4.33
N ARG A 26 10.42 4.79 5.62
CA ARG A 26 9.40 4.20 6.49
C ARG A 26 8.15 5.05 6.52
N ALA A 27 8.32 6.34 6.62
CA ALA A 27 7.17 7.24 6.65
C ALA A 27 6.41 7.15 5.33
N GLU A 28 7.14 7.12 4.23
CA GLU A 28 6.52 7.00 2.93
C GLU A 28 5.78 5.67 2.81
N GLN A 29 6.42 4.60 3.24
CA GLN A 29 5.81 3.29 3.15
C GLN A 29 4.52 3.24 3.97
N LYS A 30 4.57 3.80 5.17
CA LYS A 30 3.40 3.80 6.02
C LYS A 30 2.25 4.57 5.41
N ALA A 31 2.56 5.75 4.87
CA ALA A 31 1.53 6.59 4.25
C ALA A 31 0.92 5.89 3.04
N LEU A 32 1.76 5.35 2.18
CA LEU A 32 1.27 4.67 0.99
C LEU A 32 0.48 3.42 1.35
N ARG A 33 0.94 2.71 2.37
CA ARG A 33 0.27 1.51 2.79
C ARG A 33 -1.13 1.83 3.32
N GLU A 34 -1.24 2.91 4.07
CA GLU A 34 -2.54 3.30 4.58
C GLU A 34 -3.48 3.69 3.45
N GLU A 35 -2.98 4.39 2.45
CA GLU A 35 -3.78 4.71 1.28
C GLU A 35 -4.21 3.44 0.56
N TYR A 36 -3.30 2.52 0.42
CA TYR A 36 -3.59 1.27 -0.26
C TYR A 36 -4.66 0.48 0.50
N LEU A 37 -4.54 0.41 1.81
CA LEU A 37 -5.50 -0.30 2.61
C LEU A 37 -6.88 0.35 2.54
N ALA A 38 -6.91 1.67 2.53
CA ALA A 38 -8.18 2.37 2.38
C ALA A 38 -8.81 2.07 1.02
N TYR A 39 -7.97 2.03 -0.01
CA TYR A 39 -8.45 1.71 -1.35
C TYR A 39 -9.02 0.29 -1.39
N VAL A 40 -8.30 -0.66 -0.84
CA VAL A 40 -8.76 -2.05 -0.84
C VAL A 40 -10.04 -2.18 -0.03
N ARG A 41 -10.09 -1.50 1.10
CA ARG A 41 -11.29 -1.55 1.93
C ARG A 41 -12.49 -1.00 1.19
N SER A 42 -12.29 0.05 0.42
CA SER A 42 -13.37 0.62 -0.38
C SER A 42 -13.84 -0.39 -1.43
N GLN A 43 -12.90 -1.06 -2.07
CA GLN A 43 -13.26 -2.07 -3.07
C GLN A 43 -14.02 -3.23 -2.44
N LEU A 44 -13.56 -3.66 -1.27
CA LEU A 44 -14.21 -4.77 -0.59
C LEU A 44 -15.63 -4.40 -0.19
N ARG A 45 -15.83 -3.15 0.20
CA ARG A 45 -17.16 -2.72 0.60
C ARG A 45 -18.13 -2.84 -0.55
N GLU A 46 -17.70 -2.47 -1.75
CA GLU A 46 -18.56 -2.61 -2.91
C GLU A 46 -18.80 -4.06 -3.27
N ASN A 47 -17.73 -4.85 -3.18
CA ASN A 47 -17.85 -6.27 -3.51
C ASN A 47 -18.66 -7.02 -2.48
N LYS A 48 -18.66 -6.53 -1.27
CA LYS A 48 -19.35 -7.20 -0.18
C LYS A 48 -20.84 -7.37 -0.50
N GLU A 49 -21.43 -6.36 -1.07
CA GLU A 49 -22.84 -6.46 -1.41
C GLU A 49 -23.10 -7.55 -2.43
N ALA A 50 -22.23 -7.62 -3.40
CA ALA A 50 -22.36 -8.66 -4.42
C ALA A 50 -22.09 -10.02 -3.81
N GLY A 51 -21.17 -10.09 -2.86
CA GLY A 51 -20.82 -11.35 -2.26
C GLY A 51 -21.87 -11.88 -1.33
N LYS A 52 -22.68 -11.03 -0.83
CA LYS A 52 -23.76 -11.47 0.05
C LYS A 52 -25.01 -11.74 -0.75
#